data_c3a2e4dc33627062de21a4925bd187c8
#
_entry.id   c3a2e4dc33627062de21a4925bd187c8
#
_cell.length_a   1.000
_cell.length_b   1.000
_cell.length_c   1.000
_cell.angle_alpha   90.00
_cell.angle_beta   90.00
_cell.angle_gamma   90.00
#
_symmetry.space_group_name_H-M   'P 1'
#
loop_
_entity.id
_entity.type
_entity.pdbx_description
1 polymer ?
#
loop_
_entity_poly.entity_id
_entity_poly.type
_entity_poly.pdbx_seq_one_letter_code
_entity_poly.pdbx_strand_id
1 'polypeptide(L)'
;MPREPLSRARVRQLVETVTSGIQPLQNTGTLAEVTRLTSADTARGWARNAIRHGLPALEAFARAHGGAFAVGDAVTLADVYIVPQLYNARRFELDLSPYPKLVEIDARASALDAFVRAHPDNQIDSPARAAAG
;
A
#
# COMPACT_ATOMS: atom_id res chain seq x y z
N MET A 1 -16.01 -5.30 -5.47
CA MET A 1 -16.01 -6.55 -4.62
C MET A 1 -16.54 -7.72 -5.44
N PRO A 2 -15.84 -8.88 -5.45
CA PRO A 2 -16.30 -10.08 -6.13
C PRO A 2 -17.68 -10.57 -5.64
N ARG A 3 -18.47 -11.20 -6.51
CA ARG A 3 -19.75 -11.81 -6.11
C ARG A 3 -19.54 -13.16 -5.42
N GLU A 4 -18.51 -13.90 -5.83
CA GLU A 4 -18.16 -15.20 -5.27
C GLU A 4 -17.68 -15.04 -3.82
N PRO A 5 -18.24 -15.82 -2.84
CA PRO A 5 -17.97 -15.62 -1.43
C PRO A 5 -16.50 -15.79 -1.02
N LEU A 6 -15.81 -16.80 -1.58
CA LEU A 6 -14.41 -17.05 -1.26
C LEU A 6 -13.49 -15.95 -1.76
N SER A 7 -13.68 -15.49 -3.00
CA SER A 7 -12.93 -14.36 -3.55
C SER A 7 -13.18 -13.07 -2.75
N ARG A 8 -14.42 -12.87 -2.29
CA ARG A 8 -14.77 -11.74 -1.42
C ARG A 8 -14.09 -11.82 -0.05
N ALA A 9 -13.97 -13.02 0.52
CA ALA A 9 -13.23 -13.26 1.76
C ALA A 9 -11.73 -12.98 1.57
N ARG A 10 -11.14 -13.42 0.46
CA ARG A 10 -9.75 -13.14 0.10
C ARG A 10 -9.45 -11.65 -0.02
N VAL A 11 -10.33 -10.89 -0.70
CA VAL A 11 -10.19 -9.43 -0.77
C VAL A 11 -10.19 -8.80 0.62
N ARG A 12 -11.12 -9.19 1.50
CA ARG A 12 -11.18 -8.68 2.87
C ARG A 12 -9.94 -9.06 3.69
N GLN A 13 -9.46 -10.29 3.56
CA GLN A 13 -8.25 -10.75 4.26
C GLN A 13 -7.04 -9.88 3.89
N LEU A 14 -6.83 -9.62 2.60
CA LEU A 14 -5.73 -8.77 2.16
C LEU A 14 -5.89 -7.34 2.66
N VAL A 15 -7.08 -6.76 2.51
CA VAL A 15 -7.40 -5.42 3.02
C VAL A 15 -7.13 -5.32 4.51
N GLU A 16 -7.57 -6.31 5.30
CA GLU A 16 -7.39 -6.35 6.75
C GLU A 16 -5.91 -6.45 7.14
N THR A 17 -5.10 -7.19 6.38
CA THR A 17 -3.65 -7.24 6.60
C THR A 17 -3.01 -5.84 6.49
N VAL A 18 -3.49 -5.01 5.57
CA VAL A 18 -3.03 -3.62 5.44
C VAL A 18 -3.63 -2.73 6.53
N THR A 19 -4.95 -2.75 6.70
CA THR A 19 -5.67 -1.79 7.56
C THR A 19 -5.43 -1.99 9.05
N SER A 20 -5.29 -3.24 9.49
CA SER A 20 -5.04 -3.57 10.90
C SER A 20 -3.59 -3.91 11.19
N GLY A 21 -2.88 -4.50 10.23
CA GLY A 21 -1.52 -4.99 10.44
C GLY A 21 -0.42 -3.95 10.16
N ILE A 22 -0.63 -3.03 9.23
CA ILE A 22 0.41 -2.09 8.78
C ILE A 22 0.03 -0.64 9.08
N GLN A 23 -1.10 -0.17 8.56
CA GLN A 23 -1.47 1.25 8.56
C GLN A 23 -1.53 1.89 9.95
N PRO A 24 -2.08 1.28 11.00
CA PRO A 24 -2.12 1.90 12.32
C PRO A 24 -0.74 2.23 12.89
N LEU A 25 0.28 1.47 12.50
CA LEU A 25 1.65 1.65 12.96
C LEU A 25 2.42 2.71 12.18
N GLN A 26 1.98 3.06 10.98
CA GLN A 26 2.65 4.02 10.10
C GLN A 26 1.86 5.33 9.87
N ASN A 27 0.68 5.48 10.45
CA ASN A 27 -0.11 6.69 10.26
C ASN A 27 0.53 7.92 10.94
N THR A 28 0.16 9.10 10.47
CA THR A 28 0.78 10.36 10.90
C THR A 28 0.64 10.60 12.40
N GLY A 29 -0.50 10.25 13.01
CA GLY A 29 -0.73 10.41 14.45
C GLY A 29 0.21 9.52 15.27
N THR A 30 0.34 8.24 14.89
CA THR A 30 1.27 7.31 15.55
C THR A 30 2.72 7.78 15.41
N LEU A 31 3.12 8.21 14.21
CA LEU A 31 4.49 8.67 13.97
C LEU A 31 4.79 9.98 14.71
N ALA A 32 3.84 10.89 14.82
CA ALA A 32 3.99 12.09 15.62
C ALA A 32 4.23 11.76 17.10
N GLU A 33 3.49 10.80 17.65
CA GLU A 33 3.67 10.37 19.04
C GLU A 33 5.02 9.67 19.27
N VAL A 34 5.42 8.77 18.36
CA VAL A 34 6.76 8.15 18.42
C VAL A 34 7.85 9.21 18.34
N THR A 35 7.71 10.21 17.46
CA THR A 35 8.65 11.34 17.35
C THR A 35 8.74 12.12 18.66
N ARG A 36 7.60 12.42 19.28
CA ARG A 36 7.53 13.14 20.55
C ARG A 36 8.21 12.39 21.69
N LEU A 37 8.04 11.07 21.73
CA LEU A 37 8.60 10.21 22.79
C LEU A 37 10.08 9.86 22.56
N THR A 38 10.56 9.93 21.32
CA THR A 38 11.92 9.49 20.96
C THR A 38 12.61 10.49 20.02
N SER A 39 12.51 10.26 18.69
CA SER A 39 13.06 11.14 17.65
C SER A 39 12.36 10.91 16.30
N ALA A 40 12.55 11.84 15.36
CA ALA A 40 12.06 11.70 13.99
C ALA A 40 12.68 10.49 13.28
N ASP A 41 13.97 10.22 13.50
CA ASP A 41 14.67 9.07 12.92
C ASP A 41 14.11 7.75 13.45
N THR A 42 13.82 7.67 14.75
CA THR A 42 13.18 6.50 15.36
C THR A 42 11.79 6.29 14.78
N ALA A 43 10.98 7.34 14.63
CA ALA A 43 9.65 7.25 14.03
C ALA A 43 9.72 6.78 12.57
N ARG A 44 10.68 7.26 11.79
CA ARG A 44 10.92 6.80 10.42
C ARG A 44 11.30 5.31 10.38
N GLY A 45 12.22 4.90 11.25
CA GLY A 45 12.62 3.48 11.39
C GLY A 45 11.45 2.59 11.82
N TRP A 46 10.61 3.06 12.74
CA TRP A 46 9.37 2.39 13.16
C TRP A 46 8.42 2.14 11.99
N ALA A 47 8.12 3.17 11.18
CA ALA A 47 7.26 3.04 10.01
C ALA A 47 7.82 2.04 8.99
N ARG A 48 9.13 2.15 8.66
CA ARG A 48 9.82 1.19 7.77
C ARG A 48 9.66 -0.24 8.26
N ASN A 49 9.87 -0.45 9.56
CA ASN A 49 9.79 -1.77 10.16
C ASN A 49 8.36 -2.33 10.11
N ALA A 50 7.35 -1.54 10.41
CA ALA A 50 5.95 -1.93 10.31
C ALA A 50 5.56 -2.36 8.89
N ILE A 51 5.94 -1.58 7.88
CA ILE A 51 5.69 -1.90 6.48
C ILE A 51 6.43 -3.19 6.09
N ARG A 52 7.73 -3.27 6.41
CA ARG A 52 8.57 -4.43 6.09
C ARG A 52 8.04 -5.74 6.65
N HIS A 53 7.42 -5.73 7.83
CA HIS A 53 6.83 -6.93 8.42
C HIS A 53 5.54 -7.38 7.71
N GLY A 54 4.78 -6.47 7.13
CA GLY A 54 3.52 -6.80 6.45
C GLY A 54 3.68 -7.25 5.00
N LEU A 55 4.69 -6.73 4.28
CA LEU A 55 4.86 -7.00 2.84
C LEU A 55 5.03 -8.48 2.48
N PRO A 56 5.77 -9.33 3.24
CA PRO A 56 5.90 -10.75 2.91
C PRO A 56 4.55 -11.49 2.88
N ALA A 57 3.65 -11.18 3.82
CA ALA A 57 2.33 -11.78 3.86
C ALA A 57 1.47 -11.35 2.65
N LEU A 58 1.54 -10.08 2.26
CA LEU A 58 0.84 -9.56 1.09
C LEU A 58 1.39 -10.18 -0.21
N GLU A 59 2.71 -10.31 -0.35
CA GLU A 59 3.34 -10.97 -1.50
C GLU A 59 2.93 -12.44 -1.61
N ALA A 60 3.02 -13.20 -0.52
CA ALA A 60 2.63 -14.60 -0.48
C ALA A 60 1.15 -14.78 -0.84
N PHE A 61 0.30 -13.90 -0.32
CA PHE A 61 -1.12 -13.90 -0.62
C PHE A 61 -1.41 -13.59 -2.10
N ALA A 62 -0.76 -12.56 -2.64
CA ALA A 62 -0.91 -12.17 -4.04
C ALA A 62 -0.42 -13.26 -5.00
N ARG A 63 0.66 -13.96 -4.65
CA ARG A 63 1.15 -15.14 -5.41
C ARG A 63 0.14 -16.28 -5.40
N ALA A 64 -0.50 -16.54 -4.27
CA ALA A 64 -1.44 -17.66 -4.12
C ALA A 64 -2.81 -17.39 -4.79
N HIS A 65 -3.26 -16.16 -4.83
CA HIS A 65 -4.65 -15.81 -5.18
C HIS A 65 -4.78 -14.71 -6.25
N GLY A 66 -3.69 -14.08 -6.61
CA GLY A 66 -3.66 -13.05 -7.65
C GLY A 66 -3.66 -13.65 -9.06
N GLY A 67 -4.09 -12.82 -9.99
CA GLY A 67 -3.95 -12.99 -11.44
C GLY A 67 -3.32 -11.73 -12.01
N ALA A 68 -4.06 -11.02 -12.85
CA ALA A 68 -3.67 -9.68 -13.29
C ALA A 68 -3.66 -8.66 -12.15
N PHE A 69 -4.47 -8.86 -11.09
CA PHE A 69 -4.59 -8.02 -9.91
C PHE A 69 -4.43 -8.84 -8.62
N ALA A 70 -4.54 -8.21 -7.49
CA ALA A 70 -4.25 -8.82 -6.19
C ALA A 70 -5.13 -10.04 -5.86
N VAL A 71 -6.36 -10.08 -6.37
CA VAL A 71 -7.27 -11.22 -6.27
C VAL A 71 -7.93 -11.44 -7.64
N GLY A 72 -7.42 -12.39 -8.41
CA GLY A 72 -7.91 -12.70 -9.75
C GLY A 72 -7.52 -11.65 -10.80
N ASP A 73 -8.36 -11.51 -11.84
CA ASP A 73 -8.01 -10.76 -13.06
C ASP A 73 -8.76 -9.42 -13.21
N ALA A 74 -9.51 -9.03 -12.20
CA ALA A 74 -10.22 -7.74 -12.17
C ALA A 74 -9.82 -6.92 -10.95
N VAL A 75 -9.80 -5.59 -11.11
CA VAL A 75 -9.53 -4.67 -10.00
C VAL A 75 -10.54 -4.89 -8.88
N THR A 76 -10.03 -4.99 -7.67
CA THR A 76 -10.81 -5.14 -6.44
C THR A 76 -10.41 -4.09 -5.40
N LEU A 77 -11.09 -4.12 -4.26
CA LEU A 77 -10.70 -3.29 -3.12
C LEU A 77 -9.26 -3.61 -2.63
N ALA A 78 -8.78 -4.84 -2.83
CA ALA A 78 -7.41 -5.22 -2.47
C ALA A 78 -6.36 -4.35 -3.19
N ASP A 79 -6.56 -4.07 -4.48
CA ASP A 79 -5.64 -3.25 -5.28
C ASP A 79 -5.66 -1.78 -4.81
N VAL A 80 -6.84 -1.27 -4.43
CA VAL A 80 -7.01 0.08 -3.86
C VAL A 80 -6.21 0.26 -2.57
N TYR A 81 -5.94 -0.82 -1.82
CA TYR A 81 -5.12 -0.77 -0.61
C TYR A 81 -3.63 -1.07 -0.87
N ILE A 82 -3.31 -1.95 -1.83
CA ILE A 82 -1.92 -2.27 -2.18
C ILE A 82 -1.19 -1.07 -2.77
N VAL A 83 -1.79 -0.38 -3.73
CA VAL A 83 -1.14 0.74 -4.44
C VAL A 83 -0.64 1.83 -3.48
N PRO A 84 -1.48 2.43 -2.61
CA PRO A 84 -0.99 3.41 -1.65
C PRO A 84 -0.06 2.83 -0.59
N GLN A 85 -0.17 1.54 -0.27
CA GLN A 85 0.76 0.88 0.64
C GLN A 85 2.16 0.76 0.04
N LEU A 86 2.29 0.42 -1.25
CA LEU A 86 3.57 0.39 -1.94
C LEU A 86 4.12 1.80 -2.21
N TYR A 87 3.27 2.78 -2.47
CA TYR A 87 3.66 4.19 -2.50
C TYR A 87 4.33 4.61 -1.17
N ASN A 88 3.72 4.26 -0.03
CA ASN A 88 4.32 4.51 1.28
C ASN A 88 5.62 3.73 1.49
N ALA A 89 5.70 2.48 1.07
CA ALA A 89 6.94 1.70 1.16
C ALA A 89 8.11 2.42 0.45
N ARG A 90 7.87 2.98 -0.74
CA ARG A 90 8.86 3.79 -1.47
C ARG A 90 9.22 5.08 -0.73
N ARG A 91 8.23 5.80 -0.17
CA ARG A 91 8.48 7.02 0.64
C ARG A 91 9.36 6.74 1.86
N PHE A 92 9.26 5.54 2.43
CA PHE A 92 10.12 5.09 3.52
C PHE A 92 11.37 4.34 3.03
N GLU A 93 11.69 4.41 1.73
CA GLU A 93 12.91 3.87 1.11
C GLU A 93 13.09 2.36 1.36
N LEU A 94 12.00 1.60 1.31
CA LEU A 94 12.05 0.15 1.37
C LEU A 94 12.42 -0.44 0.00
N ASP A 95 13.33 -1.41 0.03
CA ASP A 95 13.59 -2.26 -1.13
C ASP A 95 12.38 -3.15 -1.40
N LEU A 96 11.80 -3.01 -2.59
CA LEU A 96 10.66 -3.79 -3.05
C LEU A 96 11.06 -4.98 -3.94
N SER A 97 12.34 -5.18 -4.22
CA SER A 97 12.82 -6.29 -5.05
C SER A 97 12.41 -7.69 -4.54
N PRO A 98 12.23 -7.92 -3.21
CA PRO A 98 11.71 -9.19 -2.72
C PRO A 98 10.22 -9.45 -2.99
N TYR A 99 9.48 -8.44 -3.49
CA TYR A 99 8.03 -8.47 -3.65
C TYR A 99 7.58 -8.26 -5.10
N PRO A 100 8.07 -9.08 -6.06
CA PRO A 100 7.85 -8.84 -7.49
C PRO A 100 6.39 -8.93 -7.90
N LYS A 101 5.57 -9.78 -7.23
CA LYS A 101 4.15 -9.87 -7.54
C LYS A 101 3.38 -8.62 -7.13
N LEU A 102 3.69 -8.06 -5.98
CA LEU A 102 3.11 -6.79 -5.55
C LEU A 102 3.53 -5.64 -6.48
N VAL A 103 4.79 -5.59 -6.91
CA VAL A 103 5.29 -4.58 -7.85
C VAL A 103 4.59 -4.69 -9.21
N GLU A 104 4.38 -5.92 -9.72
CA GLU A 104 3.63 -6.15 -10.97
C GLU A 104 2.19 -5.64 -10.87
N ILE A 105 1.50 -5.98 -9.77
CA ILE A 105 0.11 -5.56 -9.53
C ILE A 105 0.03 -4.03 -9.43
N ASP A 106 0.93 -3.41 -8.66
CA ASP A 106 0.99 -1.96 -8.49
C ASP A 106 1.21 -1.23 -9.82
N ALA A 107 2.16 -1.69 -10.64
CA ALA A 107 2.42 -1.10 -11.95
C ALA A 107 1.19 -1.18 -12.86
N ARG A 108 0.49 -2.31 -12.85
CA ARG A 108 -0.72 -2.51 -13.66
C ARG A 108 -1.90 -1.68 -13.17
N ALA A 109 -2.14 -1.64 -11.86
CA ALA A 109 -3.22 -0.86 -11.28
C ALA A 109 -2.97 0.64 -11.45
N SER A 110 -1.75 1.11 -11.20
CA SER A 110 -1.35 2.52 -11.32
C SER A 110 -1.47 3.07 -12.76
N ALA A 111 -1.47 2.20 -13.78
CA ALA A 111 -1.69 2.60 -15.17
C ALA A 111 -3.18 2.87 -15.51
N LEU A 112 -4.11 2.51 -14.64
CA LEU A 112 -5.54 2.75 -14.86
C LEU A 112 -5.90 4.21 -14.53
N ASP A 113 -6.73 4.82 -15.37
CA ASP A 113 -7.16 6.22 -15.22
C ASP A 113 -7.63 6.59 -13.81
N ALA A 114 -8.37 5.69 -13.15
CA ALA A 114 -8.88 5.94 -11.81
C ALA A 114 -7.74 6.10 -10.79
N PHE A 115 -6.69 5.28 -10.89
CA PHE A 115 -5.51 5.37 -10.02
C PHE A 115 -4.63 6.56 -10.38
N VAL A 116 -4.44 6.85 -11.68
CA VAL A 116 -3.73 8.05 -12.14
C VAL A 116 -4.38 9.30 -11.57
N ARG A 117 -5.70 9.43 -11.67
CA ARG A 117 -6.42 10.59 -11.10
C ARG A 117 -6.37 10.65 -9.58
N ALA A 118 -6.32 9.50 -8.90
CA ALA A 118 -6.27 9.43 -7.44
C ALA A 118 -4.84 9.57 -6.87
N HIS A 119 -3.80 9.58 -7.73
CA HIS A 119 -2.42 9.69 -7.27
C HIS A 119 -2.20 10.98 -6.47
N PRO A 120 -1.50 10.94 -5.33
CA PRO A 120 -1.30 12.11 -4.47
C PRO A 120 -0.72 13.32 -5.21
N ASP A 121 0.23 13.11 -6.12
CA ASP A 121 0.88 14.19 -6.87
C ASP A 121 -0.05 14.87 -7.89
N ASN A 122 -1.18 14.24 -8.22
CA ASN A 122 -2.19 14.77 -9.14
C ASN A 122 -3.34 15.51 -8.42
N GLN A 123 -3.33 15.57 -7.08
CA GLN A 123 -4.35 16.28 -6.32
C GLN A 123 -4.11 17.80 -6.36
N ILE A 124 -5.19 18.57 -6.16
CA ILE A 124 -5.15 20.04 -6.26
C ILE A 124 -4.24 20.69 -5.20
N ASP A 125 -4.13 20.04 -4.05
CA ASP A 125 -3.32 20.46 -2.90
C ASP A 125 -1.93 19.82 -2.87
N SER A 126 -1.53 19.12 -3.93
CA SER A 126 -0.22 18.48 -4.01
C SER A 126 0.91 19.49 -4.06
N PRO A 127 1.95 19.36 -3.20
CA PRO A 127 3.16 20.18 -3.29
C PRO A 127 3.87 20.08 -4.65
N ALA A 128 3.82 18.93 -5.30
CA ALA A 128 4.38 18.72 -6.64
C ALA A 128 3.69 19.60 -7.70
N ARG A 129 2.37 19.80 -7.57
CA ARG A 129 1.60 20.64 -8.47
C ARG A 129 1.77 22.13 -8.18
N ALA A 130 1.94 22.51 -6.91
CA ALA A 130 2.22 23.88 -6.51
C ALA A 130 3.59 24.37 -7.00
N ALA A 131 4.57 23.48 -7.18
CA ALA A 131 5.90 23.81 -7.70
C ALA A 131 5.96 23.92 -9.23
N ALA A 132 4.92 23.49 -9.96
CA ALA A 132 4.85 23.46 -11.42
C ALA A 132 4.05 24.66 -12.02
N GLY A 133 3.48 25.54 -11.20
CA GLY A 133 2.74 26.75 -11.60
C GLY A 133 3.40 27.99 -11.11
#